data_78a44c868eab07de6b22d0dee60277a1
#
_entry.id   78a44c868eab07de6b22d0dee60277a1
#
_cell.length_a   1.000
_cell.length_b   1.000
_cell.length_c   1.000
_cell.angle_alpha   90.00
_cell.angle_beta   90.00
_cell.angle_gamma   90.00
#
_symmetry.space_group_name_H-M   'P 1'
#
loop_
_entity.id
_entity.type
_entity.pdbx_description
1 polymer ?
#
loop_
_entity_poly.entity_id
_entity_poly.type
_entity_poly.pdbx_seq_one_letter_code
_entity_poly.pdbx_strand_id
1 'polypeptide(L)'
;MQRALPILLPALFALALAALLRHFLGSLAWAGLLAVITWPLHQLLLRRGWPRIASAACLVGLLVVSFAGPSLLLFETLGSELAGVQSLVANLNHTGVPVPSWVTRLPVVAEPAVQWWRQHLEVPGGVHTLIRSTVGDLLPHLSGAARTWGSTILANALYLFLTLLTLFMLYLHGAAVVRYVDRAGERLVPAYYPMLRRVFPLSVRGTALGLCSVAILEGIVLGIAYAIAGAPAPALLGVITGYMALIPGGAPLSFSMVSLLLLGQGHSGAALALFSWGAIELFMVDKFIRPKLIGHKVNLPFLAVLFGLLGGVSTLGVIGLFVGPFMMAVLFVWLRGGEAAATAPLPVAAQAPAELP
;
A
#
# COMPACT_ATOMS: atom_id res chain seq x y z
N MET A 1 -30.82 -11.61 -37.37
CA MET A 1 -29.35 -11.57 -37.40
C MET A 1 -28.77 -10.17 -37.71
N GLN A 2 -29.34 -9.36 -38.58
CA GLN A 2 -28.80 -8.00 -38.91
C GLN A 2 -28.78 -6.96 -37.79
N ARG A 3 -29.61 -7.10 -36.75
CA ARG A 3 -29.61 -6.16 -35.60
C ARG A 3 -28.54 -6.43 -34.53
N ALA A 4 -27.92 -7.62 -34.54
CA ALA A 4 -26.86 -7.98 -33.57
C ALA A 4 -25.46 -7.60 -34.08
N LEU A 5 -25.26 -7.48 -35.37
CA LEU A 5 -23.95 -7.19 -35.99
C LEU A 5 -23.31 -5.86 -35.52
N PRO A 6 -24.06 -4.73 -35.41
CA PRO A 6 -23.49 -3.47 -34.97
C PRO A 6 -23.08 -3.43 -33.49
N ILE A 7 -23.52 -4.44 -32.68
CA ILE A 7 -23.13 -4.57 -31.29
C ILE A 7 -22.02 -5.61 -31.14
N LEU A 8 -22.08 -6.71 -31.89
CA LEU A 8 -21.11 -7.78 -31.84
C LEU A 8 -19.71 -7.36 -32.32
N LEU A 9 -19.63 -6.58 -33.39
CA LEU A 9 -18.36 -6.14 -33.95
C LEU A 9 -17.55 -5.22 -33.02
N PRO A 10 -18.16 -4.15 -32.43
CA PRO A 10 -17.48 -3.34 -31.41
C PRO A 10 -17.13 -4.13 -30.15
N ALA A 11 -17.99 -5.07 -29.73
CA ALA A 11 -17.73 -5.91 -28.55
C ALA A 11 -16.55 -6.85 -28.79
N LEU A 12 -16.48 -7.50 -29.97
CA LEU A 12 -15.36 -8.36 -30.37
C LEU A 12 -14.06 -7.56 -30.46
N PHE A 13 -14.12 -6.36 -31.08
CA PHE A 13 -12.97 -5.46 -31.16
C PHE A 13 -12.49 -5.01 -29.79
N ALA A 14 -13.40 -4.63 -28.89
CA ALA A 14 -13.07 -4.25 -27.50
C ALA A 14 -12.44 -5.42 -26.74
N LEU A 15 -12.94 -6.64 -26.94
CA LEU A 15 -12.41 -7.85 -26.32
C LEU A 15 -11.01 -8.20 -26.87
N ALA A 16 -10.81 -8.07 -28.17
CA ALA A 16 -9.50 -8.25 -28.81
C ALA A 16 -8.50 -7.19 -28.33
N LEU A 17 -8.94 -5.93 -28.24
CA LEU A 17 -8.12 -4.83 -27.71
C LEU A 17 -7.77 -5.05 -26.24
N ALA A 18 -8.72 -5.47 -25.41
CA ALA A 18 -8.49 -5.81 -24.00
C ALA A 18 -7.51 -6.97 -23.87
N ALA A 19 -7.62 -8.00 -24.71
CA ALA A 19 -6.69 -9.13 -24.75
C ALA A 19 -5.28 -8.70 -25.17
N LEU A 20 -5.16 -7.79 -26.14
CA LEU A 20 -3.88 -7.22 -26.57
C LEU A 20 -3.25 -6.38 -25.46
N LEU A 21 -4.04 -5.53 -24.84
CA LEU A 21 -3.58 -4.59 -23.81
C LEU A 21 -3.51 -5.19 -22.40
N ARG A 22 -3.89 -6.46 -22.21
CA ARG A 22 -4.00 -7.07 -20.86
C ARG A 22 -2.74 -6.89 -20.01
N HIS A 23 -1.56 -6.96 -20.62
CA HIS A 23 -0.28 -6.80 -19.93
C HIS A 23 0.01 -5.33 -19.55
N PHE A 24 -0.61 -4.37 -20.24
CA PHE A 24 -0.47 -2.94 -20.01
C PHE A 24 -1.61 -2.35 -19.18
N LEU A 25 -2.72 -3.09 -19.02
CA LEU A 25 -3.89 -2.59 -18.27
C LEU A 25 -3.54 -2.20 -16.84
N GLY A 26 -2.64 -2.93 -16.19
CA GLY A 26 -2.17 -2.58 -14.86
C GLY A 26 -1.42 -1.25 -14.84
N SER A 27 -0.47 -1.03 -15.76
CA SER A 27 0.26 0.23 -15.88
C SER A 27 -0.68 1.40 -16.18
N LEU A 28 -1.66 1.20 -17.07
CA LEU A 28 -2.68 2.19 -17.40
C LEU A 28 -3.59 2.50 -16.20
N ALA A 29 -4.01 1.47 -15.47
CA ALA A 29 -4.84 1.62 -14.26
C ALA A 29 -4.10 2.40 -13.17
N TRP A 30 -2.82 2.04 -12.90
CA TRP A 30 -1.99 2.78 -11.97
C TRP A 30 -1.77 4.22 -12.38
N ALA A 31 -1.47 4.47 -13.66
CA ALA A 31 -1.32 5.83 -14.17
C ALA A 31 -2.61 6.64 -14.02
N GLY A 32 -3.77 6.05 -14.32
CA GLY A 32 -5.07 6.67 -14.14
C GLY A 32 -5.38 6.99 -12.66
N LEU A 33 -5.13 6.03 -11.75
CA LEU A 33 -5.30 6.23 -10.31
C LEU A 33 -4.40 7.34 -9.79
N LEU A 34 -3.09 7.28 -10.10
CA LEU A 34 -2.13 8.31 -9.71
C LEU A 34 -2.50 9.68 -10.29
N ALA A 35 -2.94 9.75 -11.55
CA ALA A 35 -3.42 10.98 -12.14
C ALA A 35 -4.60 11.56 -11.36
N VAL A 36 -5.61 10.75 -11.02
CA VAL A 36 -6.77 11.20 -10.25
C VAL A 36 -6.37 11.71 -8.86
N ILE A 37 -5.46 11.00 -8.18
CA ILE A 37 -4.98 11.36 -6.83
C ILE A 37 -4.21 12.69 -6.87
N THR A 38 -3.28 12.84 -7.80
CA THR A 38 -2.34 13.97 -7.86
C THR A 38 -2.82 15.13 -8.72
N TRP A 39 -3.96 14.99 -9.42
CA TRP A 39 -4.55 16.04 -10.26
C TRP A 39 -4.72 17.39 -9.57
N PRO A 40 -5.17 17.48 -8.30
CA PRO A 40 -5.26 18.76 -7.59
C PRO A 40 -3.91 19.46 -7.46
N LEU A 41 -2.83 18.69 -7.25
CA LEU A 41 -1.46 19.24 -7.18
C LEU A 41 -1.01 19.78 -8.54
N HIS A 42 -1.31 19.02 -9.62
CA HIS A 42 -1.05 19.49 -10.99
C HIS A 42 -1.76 20.81 -11.28
N GLN A 43 -3.06 20.91 -10.96
CA GLN A 43 -3.81 22.14 -11.12
C GLN A 43 -3.25 23.30 -10.26
N LEU A 44 -2.82 23.02 -9.04
CA LEU A 44 -2.21 24.03 -8.18
C LEU A 44 -0.92 24.62 -8.79
N LEU A 45 -0.05 23.75 -9.35
CA LEU A 45 1.16 24.21 -10.04
C LEU A 45 0.83 25.05 -11.29
N LEU A 46 -0.16 24.61 -12.08
CA LEU A 46 -0.62 25.40 -13.25
C LEU A 46 -1.18 26.77 -12.84
N ARG A 47 -1.95 26.84 -11.75
CA ARG A 47 -2.47 28.13 -11.22
C ARG A 47 -1.35 29.05 -10.72
N ARG A 48 -0.20 28.49 -10.32
CA ARG A 48 1.01 29.25 -9.96
C ARG A 48 1.85 29.67 -11.17
N GLY A 49 1.35 29.48 -12.39
CA GLY A 49 2.03 29.88 -13.61
C GLY A 49 3.05 28.89 -14.17
N TRP A 50 3.12 27.67 -13.61
CA TRP A 50 4.03 26.66 -14.13
C TRP A 50 3.56 26.15 -15.51
N PRO A 51 4.47 25.98 -16.49
CA PRO A 51 4.11 25.37 -17.75
C PRO A 51 3.70 23.90 -17.54
N ARG A 52 2.79 23.39 -18.35
CA ARG A 52 2.23 22.04 -18.24
C ARG A 52 3.31 20.96 -18.18
N ILE A 53 4.34 21.10 -19.01
CA ILE A 53 5.45 20.13 -19.07
C ILE A 53 6.25 20.14 -17.76
N ALA A 54 6.59 21.31 -17.23
CA ALA A 54 7.35 21.41 -15.98
C ALA A 54 6.54 20.89 -14.77
N SER A 55 5.23 21.19 -14.70
CA SER A 55 4.34 20.66 -13.67
C SER A 55 4.23 19.13 -13.74
N ALA A 56 4.08 18.57 -14.95
CA ALA A 56 4.05 17.14 -15.17
C ALA A 56 5.37 16.46 -14.77
N ALA A 57 6.50 17.01 -15.22
CA ALA A 57 7.83 16.50 -14.92
C ALA A 57 8.12 16.56 -13.40
N CYS A 58 7.76 17.65 -12.74
CA CYS A 58 7.92 17.82 -11.30
C CYS A 58 7.13 16.76 -10.51
N LEU A 59 5.87 16.53 -10.86
CA LEU A 59 5.03 15.53 -10.16
C LEU A 59 5.48 14.11 -10.42
N VAL A 60 5.87 13.78 -11.66
CA VAL A 60 6.44 12.46 -11.98
C VAL A 60 7.76 12.28 -11.25
N GLY A 61 8.66 13.29 -11.25
CA GLY A 61 9.91 13.26 -10.51
C GLY A 61 9.70 13.10 -8.99
N LEU A 62 8.72 13.81 -8.42
CA LEU A 62 8.35 13.68 -7.01
C LEU A 62 7.90 12.26 -6.68
N LEU A 63 7.08 11.64 -7.53
CA LEU A 63 6.66 10.25 -7.34
C LEU A 63 7.84 9.28 -7.44
N VAL A 64 8.73 9.47 -8.43
CA VAL A 64 9.94 8.65 -8.55
C VAL A 64 10.80 8.77 -7.29
N VAL A 65 11.08 9.98 -6.84
CA VAL A 65 11.88 10.21 -5.62
C VAL A 65 11.18 9.63 -4.38
N SER A 66 9.86 9.80 -4.29
CA SER A 66 9.07 9.25 -3.18
C SER A 66 9.15 7.73 -3.09
N PHE A 67 9.20 7.00 -4.21
CA PHE A 67 9.30 5.54 -4.21
C PHE A 67 10.75 5.04 -4.25
N ALA A 68 11.60 5.64 -5.08
CA ALA A 68 12.99 5.21 -5.23
C ALA A 68 13.86 5.60 -4.03
N GLY A 69 13.64 6.78 -3.44
CA GLY A 69 14.44 7.28 -2.33
C GLY A 69 14.47 6.31 -1.14
N PRO A 70 13.32 5.97 -0.53
CA PRO A 70 13.28 5.01 0.56
C PRO A 70 13.77 3.61 0.17
N SER A 71 13.52 3.19 -1.08
CA SER A 71 13.99 1.89 -1.56
C SER A 71 15.52 1.83 -1.64
N LEU A 72 16.18 2.88 -2.12
CA LEU A 72 17.64 2.97 -2.17
C LEU A 72 18.25 3.02 -0.76
N LEU A 73 17.69 3.84 0.14
CA LEU A 73 18.11 3.89 1.53
C LEU A 73 17.94 2.54 2.23
N LEU A 74 16.86 1.83 1.92
CA LEU A 74 16.63 0.48 2.40
C LEU A 74 17.71 -0.49 1.92
N PHE A 75 18.08 -0.43 0.64
CA PHE A 75 19.12 -1.29 0.06
C PHE A 75 20.50 -1.05 0.70
N GLU A 76 20.87 0.21 0.92
CA GLU A 76 22.14 0.55 1.58
C GLU A 76 22.16 0.08 3.04
N THR A 77 21.08 0.32 3.78
CA THR A 77 21.00 -0.08 5.20
C THR A 77 20.88 -1.59 5.35
N LEU A 78 20.06 -2.27 4.53
CA LEU A 78 19.96 -3.72 4.54
C LEU A 78 21.28 -4.41 4.17
N GLY A 79 22.05 -3.84 3.23
CA GLY A 79 23.35 -4.40 2.85
C GLY A 79 24.34 -4.42 4.03
N SER A 80 24.39 -3.36 4.82
CA SER A 80 25.24 -3.27 6.01
C SER A 80 24.70 -4.10 7.19
N GLU A 81 23.39 -4.10 7.41
CA GLU A 81 22.76 -4.81 8.50
C GLU A 81 22.61 -6.31 8.25
N LEU A 82 22.43 -6.76 6.99
CA LEU A 82 22.40 -8.18 6.65
C LEU A 82 23.72 -8.87 6.98
N ALA A 83 24.85 -8.22 6.81
CA ALA A 83 26.14 -8.75 7.24
C ALA A 83 26.20 -8.90 8.78
N GLY A 84 25.65 -7.93 9.52
CA GLY A 84 25.50 -7.99 10.98
C GLY A 84 24.54 -9.09 11.43
N VAL A 85 23.39 -9.21 10.78
CA VAL A 85 22.40 -10.28 11.07
C VAL A 85 22.97 -11.66 10.74
N GLN A 86 23.68 -11.81 9.62
CA GLN A 86 24.33 -13.09 9.27
C GLN A 86 25.38 -13.49 10.31
N SER A 87 26.22 -12.56 10.76
CA SER A 87 27.20 -12.82 11.82
C SER A 87 26.53 -13.13 13.16
N LEU A 88 25.45 -12.42 13.49
CA LEU A 88 24.65 -12.69 14.69
C LEU A 88 24.01 -14.07 14.65
N VAL A 89 23.36 -14.42 13.55
CA VAL A 89 22.74 -15.75 13.36
C VAL A 89 23.81 -16.84 13.39
N ALA A 90 24.97 -16.63 12.78
CA ALA A 90 26.10 -17.57 12.83
C ALA A 90 26.58 -17.74 14.27
N ASN A 91 26.79 -16.66 15.01
CA ASN A 91 27.22 -16.72 16.41
C ASN A 91 26.17 -17.42 17.29
N LEU A 92 24.88 -17.03 17.18
CA LEU A 92 23.80 -17.68 17.93
C LEU A 92 23.65 -19.16 17.58
N ASN A 93 23.94 -19.52 16.35
CA ASN A 93 23.92 -20.92 15.91
C ASN A 93 25.09 -21.74 16.46
N HIS A 94 26.24 -21.10 16.71
CA HIS A 94 27.43 -21.76 17.31
C HIS A 94 27.33 -21.84 18.84
N THR A 95 26.83 -20.78 19.49
CA THR A 95 26.80 -20.69 20.97
C THR A 95 25.46 -21.14 21.57
N GLY A 96 24.41 -21.28 20.77
CA GLY A 96 23.05 -21.39 21.28
C GLY A 96 22.54 -20.07 21.86
N VAL A 97 21.24 -19.96 22.08
CA VAL A 97 20.61 -18.82 22.72
C VAL A 97 20.33 -19.12 24.17
N PRO A 98 21.05 -18.49 25.15
CA PRO A 98 20.81 -18.75 26.56
C PRO A 98 19.37 -18.36 26.94
N VAL A 99 18.82 -19.09 27.93
CA VAL A 99 17.45 -18.82 28.41
C VAL A 99 17.38 -17.41 28.98
N PRO A 100 16.54 -16.49 28.41
CA PRO A 100 16.41 -15.15 28.93
C PRO A 100 15.78 -15.14 30.33
N SER A 101 16.24 -14.26 31.20
CA SER A 101 15.77 -14.16 32.60
C SER A 101 14.28 -13.85 32.75
N TRP A 102 13.63 -13.32 31.73
CA TRP A 102 12.19 -13.09 31.75
C TRP A 102 11.38 -14.38 31.56
N VAL A 103 11.90 -15.36 30.83
CA VAL A 103 11.26 -16.70 30.65
C VAL A 103 11.17 -17.43 32.00
N THR A 104 12.22 -17.32 32.81
CA THR A 104 12.27 -17.94 34.15
C THR A 104 11.33 -17.27 35.17
N ARG A 105 10.83 -16.07 34.86
CA ARG A 105 9.90 -15.29 35.73
C ARG A 105 8.43 -15.42 35.33
N LEU A 106 8.11 -16.19 34.29
CA LEU A 106 6.71 -16.38 33.86
C LEU A 106 5.94 -17.19 34.91
N PRO A 107 4.82 -16.67 35.46
CA PRO A 107 3.99 -17.47 36.35
C PRO A 107 3.33 -18.61 35.56
N VAL A 108 3.29 -19.83 36.12
CA VAL A 108 2.59 -21.02 35.60
C VAL A 108 3.22 -21.72 34.37
N VAL A 109 3.92 -21.02 33.47
CA VAL A 109 4.47 -21.57 32.23
C VAL A 109 5.99 -21.55 32.15
N ALA A 110 6.69 -21.14 33.23
CA ALA A 110 8.15 -21.02 33.22
C ALA A 110 8.86 -22.34 32.94
N GLU A 111 8.53 -23.41 33.62
CA GLU A 111 9.21 -24.68 33.44
C GLU A 111 9.05 -25.31 32.06
N PRO A 112 7.84 -25.45 31.48
CA PRO A 112 7.70 -25.99 30.13
C PRO A 112 8.34 -25.05 29.09
N ALA A 113 8.30 -23.72 29.26
CA ALA A 113 8.92 -22.78 28.36
C ALA A 113 10.46 -22.85 28.41
N VAL A 114 11.04 -22.97 29.61
CA VAL A 114 12.51 -23.17 29.80
C VAL A 114 12.98 -24.49 29.21
N GLN A 115 12.24 -25.58 29.41
CA GLN A 115 12.57 -26.89 28.85
C GLN A 115 12.52 -26.88 27.33
N TRP A 116 11.45 -26.28 26.74
CA TRP A 116 11.35 -26.12 25.30
C TRP A 116 12.49 -25.28 24.74
N TRP A 117 12.85 -24.17 25.41
CA TRP A 117 13.96 -23.29 25.04
C TRP A 117 15.29 -24.02 25.05
N ARG A 118 15.58 -24.76 26.13
CA ARG A 118 16.82 -25.54 26.24
C ARG A 118 16.94 -26.60 25.17
N GLN A 119 15.86 -27.28 24.85
CA GLN A 119 15.84 -28.32 23.81
C GLN A 119 15.97 -27.79 22.38
N HIS A 120 15.50 -26.60 22.10
CA HIS A 120 15.37 -26.09 20.72
C HIS A 120 16.30 -24.92 20.40
N LEU A 121 16.63 -24.07 21.36
CA LEU A 121 17.38 -22.83 21.13
C LEU A 121 18.75 -22.78 21.84
N GLU A 122 18.92 -23.43 22.97
CA GLU A 122 20.18 -23.45 23.70
C GLU A 122 21.20 -24.46 23.10
N VAL A 123 20.71 -25.38 22.29
CA VAL A 123 21.56 -26.37 21.60
C VAL A 123 22.22 -25.72 20.38
N PRO A 124 23.54 -25.90 20.17
CA PRO A 124 24.20 -25.50 18.94
C PRO A 124 23.47 -26.03 17.70
N GLY A 125 23.21 -25.19 16.73
CA GLY A 125 22.41 -25.56 15.55
C GLY A 125 20.89 -25.44 15.72
N GLY A 126 20.39 -25.21 16.94
CA GLY A 126 18.95 -25.11 17.24
C GLY A 126 18.27 -23.96 16.51
N VAL A 127 18.92 -22.82 16.48
CA VAL A 127 18.40 -21.63 15.74
C VAL A 127 18.26 -21.93 14.24
N HIS A 128 19.24 -22.57 13.64
CA HIS A 128 19.19 -22.96 12.23
C HIS A 128 18.09 -23.99 11.95
N THR A 129 17.89 -24.93 12.85
CA THR A 129 16.85 -25.97 12.74
C THR A 129 15.46 -25.32 12.85
N LEU A 130 15.28 -24.38 13.78
CA LEU A 130 14.01 -23.65 13.96
C LEU A 130 13.71 -22.72 12.77
N ILE A 131 14.70 -21.99 12.28
CA ILE A 131 14.58 -21.19 11.06
C ILE A 131 14.21 -22.10 9.88
N ARG A 132 14.87 -23.23 9.74
CA ARG A 132 14.63 -24.18 8.65
C ARG A 132 13.25 -24.85 8.73
N SER A 133 12.75 -25.16 9.94
CA SER A 133 11.42 -25.75 10.10
C SER A 133 10.28 -24.73 9.94
N THR A 134 10.54 -23.45 10.27
CA THR A 134 9.53 -22.38 10.20
C THR A 134 9.58 -21.61 8.86
N VAL A 135 10.77 -21.44 8.32
CA VAL A 135 11.06 -20.62 7.12
C VAL A 135 11.69 -21.46 5.99
N GLY A 136 11.85 -22.77 6.23
CA GLY A 136 12.57 -23.68 5.31
C GLY A 136 11.99 -23.75 3.91
N ASP A 137 10.69 -23.59 3.79
CA ASP A 137 10.00 -23.47 2.50
C ASP A 137 10.16 -22.08 1.87
N LEU A 138 10.50 -21.05 2.65
CA LEU A 138 10.69 -19.69 2.18
C LEU A 138 12.12 -19.45 1.64
N LEU A 139 13.12 -20.12 2.21
CA LEU A 139 14.54 -19.97 1.82
C LEU A 139 14.84 -20.41 0.37
N PRO A 140 14.32 -21.54 -0.16
CA PRO A 140 14.41 -21.88 -1.57
C PRO A 140 13.70 -20.87 -2.47
N HIS A 141 12.57 -20.30 -2.00
CA HIS A 141 11.87 -19.26 -2.73
C HIS A 141 12.66 -17.94 -2.75
N LEU A 142 13.36 -17.59 -1.68
CA LEU A 142 14.24 -16.41 -1.62
C LEU A 142 15.51 -16.57 -2.47
N SER A 143 16.14 -17.74 -2.48
CA SER A 143 17.33 -18.03 -3.30
C SER A 143 16.98 -18.21 -4.78
N GLY A 144 15.84 -18.81 -5.07
CA GLY A 144 15.23 -18.84 -6.42
C GLY A 144 14.83 -17.45 -6.89
N ALA A 145 14.26 -16.63 -6.01
CA ALA A 145 13.93 -15.24 -6.27
C ALA A 145 15.17 -14.43 -6.70
N ALA A 146 16.32 -14.60 -6.08
CA ALA A 146 17.54 -13.86 -6.45
C ALA A 146 17.95 -14.09 -7.92
N ARG A 147 17.76 -15.29 -8.47
CA ARG A 147 18.00 -15.59 -9.88
C ARG A 147 16.90 -15.04 -10.80
N THR A 148 15.66 -15.03 -10.32
CA THR A 148 14.50 -14.48 -11.05
C THR A 148 14.45 -12.96 -10.96
N TRP A 149 15.13 -12.36 -9.98
CA TRP A 149 15.10 -10.90 -9.75
C TRP A 149 15.63 -10.10 -10.93
N GLY A 150 16.61 -10.60 -11.67
CA GLY A 150 17.13 -9.88 -12.85
C GLY A 150 16.03 -9.65 -13.90
N SER A 151 15.30 -10.68 -14.28
CA SER A 151 14.19 -10.56 -15.24
C SER A 151 12.97 -9.85 -14.62
N THR A 152 12.72 -10.06 -13.34
CA THR A 152 11.63 -9.41 -12.60
C THR A 152 11.91 -7.92 -12.41
N ILE A 153 13.15 -7.52 -12.11
CA ILE A 153 13.55 -6.11 -12.01
C ILE A 153 13.36 -5.41 -13.36
N LEU A 154 13.81 -6.02 -14.45
CA LEU A 154 13.64 -5.45 -15.79
C LEU A 154 12.17 -5.32 -16.18
N ALA A 155 11.36 -6.37 -15.94
CA ALA A 155 9.92 -6.34 -16.18
C ALA A 155 9.21 -5.29 -15.34
N ASN A 156 9.53 -5.20 -14.05
CA ASN A 156 8.96 -4.19 -13.15
C ASN A 156 9.44 -2.77 -13.48
N ALA A 157 10.68 -2.60 -13.93
CA ALA A 157 11.19 -1.32 -14.39
C ALA A 157 10.47 -0.85 -15.65
N LEU A 158 10.25 -1.74 -16.60
CA LEU A 158 9.45 -1.45 -17.80
C LEU A 158 8.00 -1.11 -17.43
N TYR A 159 7.40 -1.87 -16.53
CA TYR A 159 6.05 -1.63 -16.03
C TYR A 159 5.94 -0.25 -15.35
N LEU A 160 6.88 0.09 -14.49
CA LEU A 160 6.96 1.39 -13.84
C LEU A 160 7.18 2.50 -14.85
N PHE A 161 8.11 2.32 -15.79
CA PHE A 161 8.38 3.28 -16.85
C PHE A 161 7.12 3.58 -17.68
N LEU A 162 6.39 2.54 -18.11
CA LEU A 162 5.14 2.69 -18.83
C LEU A 162 4.06 3.40 -18.00
N THR A 163 3.98 3.10 -16.70
CA THR A 163 3.07 3.79 -15.78
C THR A 163 3.39 5.28 -15.68
N LEU A 164 4.66 5.63 -15.49
CA LEU A 164 5.11 7.02 -15.36
C LEU A 164 4.99 7.79 -16.68
N LEU A 165 5.31 7.14 -17.80
CA LEU A 165 5.13 7.71 -19.14
C LEU A 165 3.65 8.01 -19.42
N THR A 166 2.78 7.05 -19.13
CA THR A 166 1.33 7.22 -19.28
C THR A 166 0.81 8.31 -18.36
N LEU A 167 1.27 8.35 -17.11
CA LEU A 167 0.92 9.41 -16.15
C LEU A 167 1.35 10.79 -16.66
N PHE A 168 2.58 10.91 -17.17
CA PHE A 168 3.08 12.14 -17.78
C PHE A 168 2.19 12.60 -18.94
N MET A 169 1.82 11.66 -19.84
CA MET A 169 0.90 11.95 -20.94
C MET A 169 -0.50 12.34 -20.46
N LEU A 170 -0.99 11.74 -19.37
CA LEU A 170 -2.26 12.12 -18.76
C LEU A 170 -2.22 13.55 -18.20
N TYR A 171 -1.11 14.01 -17.63
CA TYR A 171 -0.96 15.40 -17.20
C TYR A 171 -1.00 16.38 -18.37
N LEU A 172 -0.39 16.03 -19.51
CA LEU A 172 -0.37 16.88 -20.69
C LEU A 172 -1.73 16.92 -21.40
N HIS A 173 -2.39 15.77 -21.54
CA HIS A 173 -3.56 15.58 -22.40
C HIS A 173 -4.81 15.17 -21.63
N GLY A 174 -4.81 15.19 -20.30
CA GLY A 174 -5.87 14.65 -19.45
C GLY A 174 -7.26 15.25 -19.75
N ALA A 175 -7.35 16.54 -20.07
CA ALA A 175 -8.61 17.15 -20.46
C ALA A 175 -9.21 16.54 -21.74
N ALA A 176 -8.36 16.12 -22.70
CA ALA A 176 -8.82 15.42 -23.89
C ALA A 176 -9.27 14.00 -23.56
N VAL A 177 -8.50 13.28 -22.75
CA VAL A 177 -8.84 11.91 -22.29
C VAL A 177 -10.17 11.91 -21.55
N VAL A 178 -10.38 12.86 -20.60
CA VAL A 178 -11.64 13.00 -19.86
C VAL A 178 -12.80 13.22 -20.82
N ARG A 179 -12.66 14.10 -21.82
CA ARG A 179 -13.73 14.32 -22.82
C ARG A 179 -14.08 13.06 -23.62
N TYR A 180 -13.08 12.20 -23.93
CA TYR A 180 -13.34 10.92 -24.60
C TYR A 180 -14.06 9.94 -23.68
N VAL A 181 -13.64 9.85 -22.43
CA VAL A 181 -14.28 9.01 -21.41
C VAL A 181 -15.71 9.49 -21.14
N ASP A 182 -15.93 10.81 -21.03
CA ASP A 182 -17.25 11.40 -20.84
C ASP A 182 -18.20 11.01 -21.99
N ARG A 183 -17.77 11.20 -23.25
CA ARG A 183 -18.58 10.84 -24.42
C ARG A 183 -18.88 9.34 -24.49
N ALA A 184 -17.91 8.50 -24.16
CA ALA A 184 -18.09 7.06 -24.14
C ALA A 184 -19.06 6.65 -23.02
N GLY A 185 -18.89 7.20 -21.81
CA GLY A 185 -19.73 6.91 -20.66
C GLY A 185 -21.20 7.34 -20.87
N GLU A 186 -21.41 8.55 -21.41
CA GLU A 186 -22.75 9.05 -21.76
C GLU A 186 -23.44 8.18 -22.83
N ARG A 187 -22.69 7.58 -23.75
CA ARG A 187 -23.25 6.68 -24.78
C ARG A 187 -23.53 5.27 -24.26
N LEU A 188 -22.63 4.72 -23.41
CA LEU A 188 -22.73 3.33 -22.95
C LEU A 188 -23.69 3.16 -21.76
N VAL A 189 -23.65 4.09 -20.81
CA VAL A 189 -24.43 4.02 -19.56
C VAL A 189 -24.99 5.39 -19.14
N PRO A 190 -25.84 6.03 -19.97
CA PRO A 190 -26.29 7.40 -19.79
C PRO A 190 -26.92 7.65 -18.41
N ALA A 191 -27.73 6.70 -17.92
CA ALA A 191 -28.43 6.83 -16.64
C ALA A 191 -27.49 6.85 -15.42
N TYR A 192 -26.35 6.19 -15.49
CA TYR A 192 -25.42 6.03 -14.35
C TYR A 192 -24.15 6.85 -14.49
N TYR A 193 -23.83 7.32 -15.67
CA TYR A 193 -22.56 7.99 -15.95
C TYR A 193 -22.34 9.25 -15.10
N PRO A 194 -23.30 10.16 -14.92
CA PRO A 194 -23.14 11.36 -14.09
C PRO A 194 -22.74 11.03 -12.66
N MET A 195 -23.30 9.96 -12.11
CA MET A 195 -22.98 9.45 -10.79
C MET A 195 -21.56 8.87 -10.74
N LEU A 196 -21.20 8.00 -11.70
CA LEU A 196 -19.86 7.38 -11.77
C LEU A 196 -18.78 8.45 -11.90
N ARG A 197 -18.97 9.45 -12.76
CA ARG A 197 -18.06 10.58 -12.95
C ARG A 197 -17.81 11.36 -11.65
N ARG A 198 -18.81 11.47 -10.78
CA ARG A 198 -18.70 12.16 -9.49
C ARG A 198 -18.08 11.27 -8.41
N VAL A 199 -18.54 10.02 -8.29
CA VAL A 199 -18.17 9.11 -7.20
C VAL A 199 -16.75 8.59 -7.37
N PHE A 200 -16.31 8.27 -8.58
CA PHE A 200 -14.98 7.68 -8.84
C PHE A 200 -13.82 8.54 -8.31
N PRO A 201 -13.65 9.81 -8.70
CA PRO A 201 -12.51 10.59 -8.21
C PRO A 201 -12.60 10.88 -6.71
N LEU A 202 -13.81 11.00 -6.14
CA LEU A 202 -13.98 11.20 -4.70
C LEU A 202 -13.57 9.97 -3.90
N SER A 203 -13.98 8.78 -4.33
CA SER A 203 -13.61 7.51 -3.68
C SER A 203 -12.11 7.26 -3.77
N VAL A 204 -11.52 7.40 -4.95
CA VAL A 204 -10.08 7.17 -5.16
C VAL A 204 -9.24 8.13 -4.31
N ARG A 205 -9.54 9.44 -4.36
CA ARG A 205 -8.83 10.45 -3.56
C ARG A 205 -9.05 10.26 -2.07
N GLY A 206 -10.27 9.93 -1.66
CA GLY A 206 -10.59 9.66 -0.26
C GLY A 206 -9.77 8.50 0.30
N THR A 207 -9.73 7.38 -0.43
CA THR A 207 -8.94 6.21 -0.06
C THR A 207 -7.45 6.54 -0.04
N ALA A 208 -6.92 7.22 -1.07
CA ALA A 208 -5.51 7.60 -1.12
C ALA A 208 -5.11 8.51 0.04
N LEU A 209 -5.88 9.55 0.32
CA LEU A 209 -5.61 10.46 1.44
C LEU A 209 -5.69 9.73 2.78
N GLY A 210 -6.65 8.82 2.93
CA GLY A 210 -6.76 7.99 4.13
C GLY A 210 -5.55 7.10 4.33
N LEU A 211 -5.14 6.36 3.30
CA LEU A 211 -3.95 5.50 3.34
C LEU A 211 -2.66 6.29 3.59
N CYS A 212 -2.45 7.40 2.88
CA CYS A 212 -1.27 8.25 3.10
C CYS A 212 -1.24 8.85 4.51
N SER A 213 -2.40 9.29 5.03
CA SER A 213 -2.47 9.85 6.39
C SER A 213 -2.14 8.81 7.45
N VAL A 214 -2.65 7.58 7.29
CA VAL A 214 -2.32 6.46 8.19
C VAL A 214 -0.85 6.12 8.08
N ALA A 215 -0.30 6.02 6.86
CA ALA A 215 1.10 5.70 6.62
C ALA A 215 2.06 6.72 7.27
N ILE A 216 1.76 8.01 7.14
CA ILE A 216 2.53 9.08 7.77
C ILE A 216 2.43 8.97 9.30
N LEU A 217 1.23 8.77 9.83
CA LEU A 217 1.01 8.64 11.28
C LEU A 217 1.79 7.45 11.85
N GLU A 218 1.62 6.25 11.28
CA GLU A 218 2.31 5.03 11.71
C GLU A 218 3.83 5.17 11.58
N GLY A 219 4.31 5.77 10.48
CA GLY A 219 5.74 6.03 10.28
C GLY A 219 6.32 6.95 11.37
N ILE A 220 5.62 8.00 11.76
CA ILE A 220 6.05 8.92 12.80
C ILE A 220 5.97 8.26 14.18
N VAL A 221 4.83 7.68 14.54
CA VAL A 221 4.60 7.10 15.88
C VAL A 221 5.53 5.93 16.14
N LEU A 222 5.64 5.00 15.18
CA LEU A 222 6.55 3.86 15.30
C LEU A 222 8.01 4.28 15.18
N GLY A 223 8.34 5.28 14.35
CA GLY A 223 9.69 5.85 14.27
C GLY A 223 10.17 6.42 15.60
N ILE A 224 9.29 7.13 16.33
CA ILE A 224 9.56 7.62 17.68
C ILE A 224 9.72 6.43 18.65
N ALA A 225 8.86 5.43 18.56
CA ALA A 225 8.95 4.22 19.39
C ALA A 225 10.27 3.46 19.15
N TYR A 226 10.73 3.37 17.90
CA TYR A 226 12.04 2.79 17.56
C TYR A 226 13.20 3.58 18.18
N ALA A 227 13.12 4.92 18.17
CA ALA A 227 14.14 5.75 18.80
C ALA A 227 14.19 5.53 20.33
N ILE A 228 13.04 5.44 20.98
CA ILE A 228 12.94 5.19 22.43
C ILE A 228 13.45 3.76 22.76
N ALA A 229 13.14 2.79 21.92
CA ALA A 229 13.59 1.40 22.09
C ALA A 229 15.09 1.20 21.79
N GLY A 230 15.79 2.21 21.27
CA GLY A 230 17.21 2.12 20.92
C GLY A 230 17.49 1.35 19.64
N ALA A 231 16.51 1.27 18.73
CA ALA A 231 16.72 0.60 17.44
C ALA A 231 17.70 1.39 16.56
N PRO A 232 18.49 0.73 15.70
CA PRO A 232 19.40 1.39 14.77
C PRO A 232 18.61 2.20 13.73
N ALA A 233 19.12 3.36 13.33
CA ALA A 233 18.52 4.24 12.32
C ALA A 233 16.98 4.43 12.46
N PRO A 234 16.45 4.87 13.61
CA PRO A 234 15.02 4.84 13.93
C PRO A 234 14.18 5.69 12.95
N ALA A 235 14.72 6.80 12.47
CA ALA A 235 14.04 7.64 11.48
C ALA A 235 13.83 6.91 10.15
N LEU A 236 14.84 6.17 9.69
CA LEU A 236 14.76 5.36 8.47
C LEU A 236 13.76 4.21 8.65
N LEU A 237 13.84 3.48 9.77
CA LEU A 237 12.88 2.41 10.09
C LEU A 237 11.45 2.95 10.18
N GLY A 238 11.25 4.16 10.72
CA GLY A 238 9.95 4.84 10.75
C GLY A 238 9.44 5.13 9.33
N VAL A 239 10.28 5.65 8.45
CA VAL A 239 9.91 5.89 7.04
C VAL A 239 9.55 4.57 6.35
N ILE A 240 10.34 3.52 6.52
CA ILE A 240 10.06 2.19 5.97
C ILE A 240 8.73 1.66 6.49
N THR A 241 8.49 1.78 7.80
CA THR A 241 7.22 1.35 8.41
C THR A 241 6.03 2.11 7.82
N GLY A 242 6.15 3.42 7.62
CA GLY A 242 5.13 4.23 6.95
C GLY A 242 4.84 3.74 5.53
N TYR A 243 5.86 3.37 4.75
CA TYR A 243 5.66 2.76 3.43
C TYR A 243 5.01 1.38 3.51
N MET A 244 5.44 0.54 4.45
CA MET A 244 4.84 -0.77 4.67
C MET A 244 3.36 -0.65 5.08
N ALA A 245 3.01 0.38 5.85
CA ALA A 245 1.65 0.66 6.30
C ALA A 245 0.65 0.99 5.18
N LEU A 246 1.15 1.39 3.98
CA LEU A 246 0.30 1.51 2.79
C LEU A 246 -0.30 0.16 2.36
N ILE A 247 0.35 -0.93 2.72
CA ILE A 247 -0.12 -2.29 2.43
C ILE A 247 -0.77 -2.86 3.70
N PRO A 248 -2.00 -3.38 3.63
CA PRO A 248 -2.64 -4.01 4.80
C PRO A 248 -1.78 -5.12 5.40
N GLY A 249 -1.48 -5.02 6.69
CA GLY A 249 -0.59 -5.96 7.37
C GLY A 249 0.91 -5.60 7.30
N GLY A 250 1.31 -4.54 6.62
CA GLY A 250 2.71 -4.14 6.51
C GLY A 250 3.29 -3.54 7.80
N ALA A 251 2.54 -2.72 8.50
CA ALA A 251 2.98 -2.13 9.76
C ALA A 251 3.27 -3.20 10.85
N PRO A 252 2.36 -4.18 11.11
CA PRO A 252 2.66 -5.26 12.06
C PRO A 252 3.88 -6.08 11.67
N LEU A 253 4.11 -6.31 10.39
CA LEU A 253 5.32 -6.98 9.92
C LEU A 253 6.56 -6.15 10.25
N SER A 254 6.52 -4.84 10.02
CA SER A 254 7.64 -3.93 10.24
C SER A 254 8.04 -3.86 11.72
N PHE A 255 7.11 -3.51 12.62
CA PHE A 255 7.46 -3.40 14.05
C PHE A 255 7.81 -4.76 14.68
N SER A 256 7.23 -5.86 14.20
CA SER A 256 7.62 -7.21 14.66
C SER A 256 9.07 -7.51 14.28
N MET A 257 9.47 -7.15 13.06
CA MET A 257 10.84 -7.37 12.58
C MET A 257 11.86 -6.54 13.37
N VAL A 258 11.53 -5.27 13.67
CA VAL A 258 12.39 -4.43 14.52
C VAL A 258 12.45 -4.95 15.96
N SER A 259 11.33 -5.44 16.49
CA SER A 259 11.31 -6.06 17.82
C SER A 259 12.17 -7.33 17.88
N LEU A 260 12.15 -8.17 16.84
CA LEU A 260 13.02 -9.34 16.73
C LEU A 260 14.49 -8.94 16.61
N LEU A 261 14.80 -7.87 15.89
CA LEU A 261 16.16 -7.34 15.79
C LEU A 261 16.68 -6.94 17.18
N LEU A 262 15.91 -6.19 17.96
CA LEU A 262 16.26 -5.79 19.33
C LEU A 262 16.42 -7.00 20.26
N LEU A 263 15.56 -8.00 20.10
CA LEU A 263 15.67 -9.25 20.85
C LEU A 263 17.00 -9.98 20.55
N GLY A 264 17.37 -10.04 19.25
CA GLY A 264 18.65 -10.61 18.81
C GLY A 264 19.88 -9.86 19.32
N GLN A 265 19.76 -8.55 19.55
CA GLN A 265 20.78 -7.70 20.16
C GLN A 265 20.85 -7.83 21.71
N GLY A 266 20.02 -8.68 22.32
CA GLY A 266 19.96 -8.88 23.75
C GLY A 266 19.10 -7.89 24.53
N HIS A 267 18.45 -6.93 23.86
CA HIS A 267 17.57 -5.93 24.47
C HIS A 267 16.12 -6.45 24.62
N SER A 268 15.95 -7.57 25.34
CA SER A 268 14.66 -8.25 25.47
C SER A 268 13.53 -7.39 26.04
N GLY A 269 13.85 -6.50 27.01
CA GLY A 269 12.87 -5.57 27.59
C GLY A 269 12.37 -4.54 26.57
N ALA A 270 13.28 -3.94 25.79
CA ALA A 270 12.95 -2.99 24.72
C ALA A 270 12.17 -3.68 23.58
N ALA A 271 12.55 -4.90 23.21
CA ALA A 271 11.87 -5.70 22.19
C ALA A 271 10.41 -5.97 22.57
N LEU A 272 10.17 -6.42 23.81
CA LEU A 272 8.82 -6.71 24.30
C LEU A 272 7.98 -5.43 24.42
N ALA A 273 8.56 -4.36 24.94
CA ALA A 273 7.90 -3.06 25.05
C ALA A 273 7.51 -2.50 23.68
N LEU A 274 8.41 -2.57 22.68
CA LEU A 274 8.16 -2.13 21.32
C LEU A 274 7.06 -2.94 20.64
N PHE A 275 7.10 -4.26 20.76
CA PHE A 275 6.08 -5.14 20.20
C PHE A 275 4.69 -4.87 20.81
N SER A 276 4.63 -4.72 22.13
CA SER A 276 3.38 -4.40 22.85
C SER A 276 2.84 -3.04 22.44
N TRP A 277 3.71 -2.03 22.35
CA TRP A 277 3.34 -0.70 21.88
C TRP A 277 2.81 -0.72 20.45
N GLY A 278 3.53 -1.37 19.52
CA GLY A 278 3.10 -1.48 18.13
C GLY A 278 1.76 -2.20 17.96
N ALA A 279 1.51 -3.24 18.76
CA ALA A 279 0.23 -3.93 18.77
C ALA A 279 -0.93 -3.04 19.26
N ILE A 280 -0.70 -2.27 20.33
CA ILE A 280 -1.69 -1.33 20.88
C ILE A 280 -1.94 -0.19 19.89
N GLU A 281 -0.88 0.39 19.33
CA GLU A 281 -0.94 1.48 18.36
C GLU A 281 -1.71 1.05 17.12
N LEU A 282 -1.35 -0.10 16.51
CA LEU A 282 -2.05 -0.67 15.37
C LEU A 282 -3.54 -0.86 15.64
N PHE A 283 -3.90 -1.42 16.81
CA PHE A 283 -5.30 -1.57 17.21
C PHE A 283 -6.02 -0.23 17.28
N MET A 284 -5.38 0.79 17.84
CA MET A 284 -5.95 2.15 17.96
C MET A 284 -6.12 2.79 16.58
N VAL A 285 -5.11 2.66 15.72
CA VAL A 285 -5.15 3.22 14.35
C VAL A 285 -6.24 2.52 13.53
N ASP A 286 -6.27 1.21 13.52
CA ASP A 286 -7.22 0.45 12.70
C ASP A 286 -8.67 0.64 13.17
N LYS A 287 -8.90 0.70 14.49
CA LYS A 287 -10.25 0.76 15.04
C LYS A 287 -10.82 2.18 15.12
N PHE A 288 -9.99 3.19 15.36
CA PHE A 288 -10.46 4.56 15.62
C PHE A 288 -10.03 5.58 14.57
N ILE A 289 -8.79 5.50 14.09
CA ILE A 289 -8.22 6.54 13.22
C ILE A 289 -8.55 6.27 11.76
N ARG A 290 -8.31 5.05 11.28
CA ARG A 290 -8.55 4.67 9.89
C ARG A 290 -10.02 4.88 9.46
N PRO A 291 -11.04 4.50 10.24
CA PRO A 291 -12.43 4.79 9.88
C PRO A 291 -12.74 6.28 9.81
N LYS A 292 -12.16 7.08 10.72
CA LYS A 292 -12.34 8.54 10.71
C LYS A 292 -11.70 9.21 9.50
N LEU A 293 -10.53 8.75 9.05
CA LEU A 293 -9.82 9.33 7.93
C LEU A 293 -10.44 8.93 6.57
N ILE A 294 -10.89 7.69 6.43
CA ILE A 294 -11.45 7.15 5.18
C ILE A 294 -12.95 7.46 5.07
N GLY A 295 -13.69 7.45 6.19
CA GLY A 295 -15.16 7.42 6.21
C GLY A 295 -15.88 8.74 5.90
N HIS A 296 -15.21 9.89 5.85
CA HIS A 296 -15.88 11.19 5.82
C HIS A 296 -16.34 11.68 4.42
N LYS A 297 -15.94 11.02 3.34
CA LYS A 297 -16.26 11.53 1.97
C LYS A 297 -17.33 10.73 1.23
N VAL A 298 -17.60 9.50 1.66
CA VAL A 298 -18.68 8.67 1.13
C VAL A 298 -19.37 8.01 2.33
N ASN A 299 -20.66 8.27 2.52
CA ASN A 299 -21.46 7.68 3.63
C ASN A 299 -21.66 6.16 3.42
N LEU A 300 -20.55 5.42 3.43
CA LEU A 300 -20.57 3.96 3.31
C LEU A 300 -20.48 3.33 4.70
N PRO A 301 -21.22 2.25 4.96
CA PRO A 301 -21.01 1.43 6.15
C PRO A 301 -19.57 0.91 6.20
N PHE A 302 -18.98 0.87 7.39
CA PHE A 302 -17.61 0.38 7.59
C PHE A 302 -17.38 -1.00 6.95
N LEU A 303 -18.33 -1.92 7.14
CA LEU A 303 -18.24 -3.27 6.55
C LEU A 303 -18.18 -3.25 5.02
N ALA A 304 -18.91 -2.35 4.37
CA ALA A 304 -18.84 -2.22 2.91
C ALA A 304 -17.44 -1.79 2.43
N VAL A 305 -16.85 -0.81 3.12
CA VAL A 305 -15.47 -0.37 2.82
C VAL A 305 -14.49 -1.51 3.06
N LEU A 306 -14.62 -2.23 4.18
CA LEU A 306 -13.76 -3.36 4.54
C LEU A 306 -13.85 -4.49 3.51
N PHE A 307 -15.06 -4.94 3.15
CA PHE A 307 -15.23 -5.97 2.13
C PHE A 307 -14.77 -5.52 0.74
N GLY A 308 -14.99 -4.23 0.40
CA GLY A 308 -14.45 -3.66 -0.82
C GLY A 308 -12.93 -3.70 -0.86
N LEU A 309 -12.28 -3.33 0.24
CA LEU A 309 -10.82 -3.33 0.39
C LEU A 309 -10.25 -4.75 0.28
N LEU A 310 -10.74 -5.68 1.10
CA LEU A 310 -10.27 -7.07 1.14
C LEU A 310 -10.57 -7.81 -0.18
N GLY A 311 -11.80 -7.69 -0.69
CA GLY A 311 -12.20 -8.28 -1.95
C GLY A 311 -11.46 -7.68 -3.14
N GLY A 312 -11.24 -6.35 -3.12
CA GLY A 312 -10.45 -5.66 -4.14
C GLY A 312 -9.00 -6.14 -4.17
N VAL A 313 -8.34 -6.21 -3.00
CA VAL A 313 -6.95 -6.68 -2.90
C VAL A 313 -6.81 -8.13 -3.36
N SER A 314 -7.71 -9.01 -2.96
CA SER A 314 -7.66 -10.43 -3.34
C SER A 314 -7.83 -10.68 -4.83
N THR A 315 -8.56 -9.80 -5.54
CA THR A 315 -8.87 -9.97 -6.98
C THR A 315 -7.96 -9.15 -7.89
N LEU A 316 -7.66 -7.91 -7.51
CA LEU A 316 -6.93 -6.92 -8.33
C LEU A 316 -5.57 -6.52 -7.72
N GLY A 317 -5.16 -7.17 -6.63
CA GLY A 317 -3.94 -6.79 -5.91
C GLY A 317 -4.05 -5.37 -5.34
N VAL A 318 -2.93 -4.65 -5.29
CA VAL A 318 -2.86 -3.31 -4.67
C VAL A 318 -3.78 -2.28 -5.36
N ILE A 319 -4.05 -2.40 -6.66
CA ILE A 319 -5.04 -1.56 -7.37
C ILE A 319 -6.43 -1.71 -6.74
N GLY A 320 -6.74 -2.92 -6.28
CA GLY A 320 -8.01 -3.23 -5.63
C GLY A 320 -8.27 -2.46 -4.34
N LEU A 321 -7.23 -1.93 -3.66
CA LEU A 321 -7.39 -1.00 -2.52
C LEU A 321 -8.20 0.25 -2.88
N PHE A 322 -8.12 0.68 -4.13
CA PHE A 322 -8.82 1.87 -4.63
C PHE A 322 -10.11 1.50 -5.36
N VAL A 323 -10.07 0.46 -6.18
CA VAL A 323 -11.22 0.01 -6.98
C VAL A 323 -12.28 -0.65 -6.10
N GLY A 324 -11.89 -1.40 -5.08
CA GLY A 324 -12.82 -2.09 -4.17
C GLY A 324 -13.79 -1.14 -3.46
N PRO A 325 -13.32 -0.14 -2.70
CA PRO A 325 -14.20 0.85 -2.08
C PRO A 325 -15.05 1.62 -3.09
N PHE A 326 -14.51 1.92 -4.27
CA PHE A 326 -15.29 2.53 -5.35
C PHE A 326 -16.44 1.63 -5.81
N MET A 327 -16.19 0.35 -6.07
CA MET A 327 -17.23 -0.61 -6.46
C MET A 327 -18.32 -0.73 -5.40
N MET A 328 -17.95 -0.75 -4.12
CA MET A 328 -18.91 -0.74 -3.02
C MET A 328 -19.69 0.55 -2.94
N ALA A 329 -19.05 1.71 -3.21
CA ALA A 329 -19.75 2.99 -3.28
C ALA A 329 -20.81 3.00 -4.39
N VAL A 330 -20.46 2.50 -5.57
CA VAL A 330 -21.39 2.36 -6.70
C VAL A 330 -22.56 1.43 -6.33
N LEU A 331 -22.28 0.27 -5.75
CA LEU A 331 -23.29 -0.68 -5.30
C LEU A 331 -24.28 -0.02 -4.30
N PHE A 332 -23.76 0.67 -3.28
CA PHE A 332 -24.60 1.33 -2.27
C PHE A 332 -25.45 2.45 -2.85
N VAL A 333 -24.92 3.23 -3.76
CA VAL A 333 -25.71 4.27 -4.44
C VAL A 333 -26.79 3.64 -5.32
N TRP A 334 -26.46 2.56 -6.00
CA TRP A 334 -27.44 1.81 -6.80
C TRP A 334 -28.57 1.21 -5.94
N LEU A 335 -28.24 0.60 -4.79
CA LEU A 335 -29.20 0.03 -3.86
C LEU A 335 -30.12 1.09 -3.20
N ARG A 336 -29.62 2.33 -3.01
CA ARG A 336 -30.40 3.44 -2.43
C ARG A 336 -31.33 4.12 -3.45
N GLY A 337 -31.45 3.58 -4.66
CA GLY A 337 -32.33 4.13 -5.69
C GLY A 337 -31.79 5.44 -6.27
N GLY A 338 -30.78 5.33 -7.12
CA GLY A 338 -30.03 6.33 -7.90
C GLY A 338 -30.39 7.85 -7.88
N GLU A 339 -31.64 8.21 -7.65
CA GLU A 339 -32.13 9.60 -7.67
C GLU A 339 -31.74 10.41 -6.41
N ALA A 340 -31.68 9.80 -5.24
CA ALA A 340 -31.33 10.49 -3.99
C ALA A 340 -29.85 10.89 -3.93
N ALA A 341 -28.97 10.24 -4.69
CA ALA A 341 -27.53 10.53 -4.68
C ALA A 341 -27.14 11.64 -5.66
N ALA A 342 -27.95 11.90 -6.68
CA ALA A 342 -27.72 13.00 -7.62
C ALA A 342 -28.04 14.38 -7.01
N THR A 343 -28.92 14.41 -6.01
CA THR A 343 -29.45 15.63 -5.38
C THR A 343 -28.86 15.94 -3.99
N ALA A 344 -28.06 15.06 -3.41
CA ALA A 344 -27.42 15.33 -2.11
C ALA A 344 -26.47 16.53 -2.21
N PRO A 345 -26.65 17.60 -1.38
CA PRO A 345 -25.79 18.77 -1.41
C PRO A 345 -24.35 18.36 -1.06
N LEU A 346 -23.40 18.94 -1.78
CA LEU A 346 -21.96 18.79 -1.48
C LEU A 346 -21.69 19.28 -0.04
N PRO A 347 -20.86 18.59 0.74
CA PRO A 347 -20.29 19.23 1.93
C PRO A 347 -19.61 20.53 1.50
N VAL A 348 -19.86 21.59 2.26
CA VAL A 348 -19.52 23.01 2.00
C VAL A 348 -18.03 23.26 1.64
N ALA A 349 -17.15 22.33 1.87
CA ALA A 349 -15.70 22.41 1.54
C ALA A 349 -15.34 22.21 0.05
N ALA A 350 -16.31 21.95 -0.84
CA ALA A 350 -16.06 21.70 -2.27
C ALA A 350 -16.71 22.75 -3.19
N GLN A 351 -17.18 23.87 -2.65
CA GLN A 351 -17.53 25.02 -3.48
C GLN A 351 -16.23 25.70 -3.92
N ALA A 352 -15.70 25.28 -5.06
CA ALA A 352 -14.73 26.06 -5.78
C ALA A 352 -15.39 27.44 -6.12
N PRO A 353 -14.69 28.56 -5.95
CA PRO A 353 -15.23 29.83 -6.39
C PRO A 353 -15.54 29.77 -7.88
N ALA A 354 -16.71 30.26 -8.23
CA ALA A 354 -17.21 30.42 -9.58
C ALA A 354 -16.16 31.08 -10.47
N GLU A 355 -16.19 30.66 -11.69
CA GLU A 355 -15.49 31.22 -12.85
C GLU A 355 -15.39 32.74 -12.78
N LEU A 356 -14.19 33.27 -12.87
CA LEU A 356 -13.92 34.61 -13.33
C LEU A 356 -13.53 34.54 -14.81
N PRO A 357 -13.94 35.51 -15.61
CA PRO A 357 -13.98 35.51 -17.08
C PRO A 357 -12.61 35.34 -17.75
#